data_e77ea841206e632d6f59cdd9af2ccfb2
#
_entry.id   e77ea841206e632d6f59cdd9af2ccfb2
#
_cell.length_a   1.000
_cell.length_b   1.000
_cell.length_c   1.000
_cell.angle_alpha   90.00
_cell.angle_beta   90.00
_cell.angle_gamma   90.00
#
_symmetry.space_group_name_H-M   'P 1'
#
loop_
_entity.id
_entity.type
_entity.pdbx_description
1 polymer ?
#
loop_
_entity_poly.entity_id
_entity_poly.type
_entity_poly.pdbx_seq_one_letter_code
_entity_poly.pdbx_strand_id
1 'polypeptide(L)'
;MKNILSIIKIYNYNRMVAGSILPVALHKNELYFLFGKENPLENSAKGYSDFGGRLEKNETPYRGALREGSEELTGFLGNKNELNKLIKKNGGVFPLKIGTYHVHIFMLDYDENLPIYYNNNHKFLWNTMDKNMLNKSKLFEKIEIHWFSVKEMKNRILEFRAFYREIVEILLENKGNIKNFIKSNKK
;
A
#
# COMPACT_ATOMS: atom_id res chain seq x y z
N MET A 1 -32.16 -12.28 22.87
CA MET A 1 -31.84 -12.16 21.45
C MET A 1 -31.94 -10.67 21.06
N LYS A 2 -30.88 -9.89 21.24
CA LYS A 2 -30.82 -8.49 20.80
C LYS A 2 -30.17 -8.45 19.43
N ASN A 3 -30.86 -7.82 18.52
CA ASN A 3 -30.59 -7.72 17.08
C ASN A 3 -29.15 -7.40 16.70
N ILE A 4 -28.51 -8.35 16.04
CA ILE A 4 -27.25 -8.21 15.27
C ILE A 4 -27.45 -7.32 14.01
N LEU A 5 -28.65 -6.85 13.73
CA LEU A 5 -29.03 -6.04 12.55
C LEU A 5 -28.78 -4.54 12.69
N SER A 6 -28.22 -4.06 13.80
CA SER A 6 -28.02 -2.60 14.01
C SER A 6 -26.59 -2.11 13.78
N ILE A 7 -25.65 -2.95 13.33
CA ILE A 7 -24.24 -2.56 13.06
C ILE A 7 -23.94 -2.43 11.57
N ILE A 8 -24.91 -2.70 10.70
CA ILE A 8 -24.82 -2.30 9.31
C ILE A 8 -25.43 -0.88 9.17
N LYS A 9 -24.91 0.10 9.86
CA LYS A 9 -24.98 1.47 9.39
C LYS A 9 -24.03 1.57 8.20
N ILE A 10 -24.54 1.13 7.06
CA ILE A 10 -24.04 1.41 5.73
C ILE A 10 -23.87 2.92 5.66
N TYR A 11 -22.62 3.36 5.78
CA TYR A 11 -22.24 4.63 5.20
C TYR A 11 -22.43 4.47 3.70
N ASN A 12 -23.59 4.86 3.21
CA ASN A 12 -23.85 5.13 1.79
C ASN A 12 -23.09 6.41 1.39
N TYR A 13 -21.79 6.39 1.54
CA TYR A 13 -20.94 7.14 0.63
C TYR A 13 -21.03 6.39 -0.71
N ASN A 14 -21.23 7.13 -1.81
CA ASN A 14 -20.87 6.66 -3.16
C ASN A 14 -19.42 6.16 -3.06
N ARG A 15 -19.24 4.86 -2.76
CA ARG A 15 -17.92 4.28 -2.53
C ARG A 15 -17.22 4.25 -3.87
N MET A 16 -16.47 5.31 -4.13
CA MET A 16 -15.60 5.37 -5.29
C MET A 16 -14.69 4.16 -5.27
N VAL A 17 -14.61 3.47 -6.40
CA VAL A 17 -13.73 2.32 -6.53
C VAL A 17 -12.28 2.79 -6.41
N ALA A 18 -11.48 2.07 -5.65
CA ALA A 18 -10.07 2.35 -5.46
C ALA A 18 -9.22 1.12 -5.76
N GLY A 19 -7.99 1.35 -6.20
CA GLY A 19 -7.01 0.32 -6.47
C GLY A 19 -5.66 0.65 -5.87
N SER A 20 -4.99 -0.36 -5.30
CA SER A 20 -3.67 -0.22 -4.70
C SER A 20 -2.76 -1.37 -5.06
N ILE A 21 -1.46 -1.12 -4.97
CA ILE A 21 -0.42 -2.16 -4.93
C ILE A 21 0.09 -2.32 -3.50
N LEU A 22 0.43 -3.56 -3.14
CA LEU A 22 1.08 -3.86 -1.86
C LEU A 22 2.26 -4.80 -2.11
N PRO A 23 3.51 -4.29 -2.08
CA PRO A 23 4.69 -5.13 -2.16
C PRO A 23 4.81 -6.03 -0.94
N VAL A 24 5.10 -7.32 -1.16
CA VAL A 24 5.34 -8.30 -0.09
C VAL A 24 6.58 -9.11 -0.36
N ALA A 25 7.37 -9.34 0.67
CA ALA A 25 8.60 -10.14 0.62
C ALA A 25 8.50 -11.36 1.53
N LEU A 26 9.21 -12.43 1.16
CA LEU A 26 9.46 -13.57 2.03
C LEU A 26 10.95 -13.58 2.41
N HIS A 27 11.27 -13.17 3.64
CA HIS A 27 12.62 -13.12 4.19
C HIS A 27 12.72 -14.00 5.45
N LYS A 28 13.73 -14.87 5.53
CA LYS A 28 13.89 -15.81 6.65
C LYS A 28 12.62 -16.58 7.01
N ASN A 29 11.87 -17.00 5.98
CA ASN A 29 10.58 -17.70 6.09
C ASN A 29 9.44 -16.91 6.75
N GLU A 30 9.56 -15.59 6.90
CA GLU A 30 8.56 -14.66 7.40
C GLU A 30 8.11 -13.69 6.31
N LEU A 31 6.82 -13.31 6.32
CA LEU A 31 6.27 -12.30 5.40
C LEU A 31 6.53 -10.90 5.93
N TYR A 32 6.99 -10.04 5.03
CA TYR A 32 7.14 -8.60 5.23
C TYR A 32 6.32 -7.86 4.19
N PHE A 33 5.54 -6.90 4.63
CA PHE A 33 4.69 -6.05 3.80
C PHE A 33 5.24 -4.63 3.80
N LEU A 34 5.37 -4.03 2.62
CA LEU A 34 5.85 -2.65 2.49
C LEU A 34 4.67 -1.70 2.53
N PHE A 35 4.62 -0.84 3.54
CA PHE A 35 3.60 0.21 3.65
C PHE A 35 4.23 1.59 3.60
N GLY A 36 3.45 2.56 3.11
CA GLY A 36 3.80 3.96 3.11
C GLY A 36 3.04 4.74 4.19
N LYS A 37 3.69 5.72 4.80
CA LYS A 37 3.09 6.61 5.79
C LYS A 37 2.67 7.91 5.15
N GLU A 38 1.43 8.30 5.35
CA GLU A 38 0.87 9.54 4.81
C GLU A 38 1.59 10.78 5.30
N ASN A 39 1.67 11.76 4.41
CA ASN A 39 2.21 13.07 4.73
C ASN A 39 1.36 13.75 5.82
N PRO A 40 1.98 14.35 6.86
CA PRO A 40 1.26 15.10 7.89
C PRO A 40 0.44 16.28 7.37
N LEU A 41 0.76 16.82 6.18
CA LEU A 41 -0.02 17.89 5.54
C LEU A 41 -1.32 17.36 4.90
N GLU A 42 -1.43 16.05 4.68
CA GLU A 42 -2.67 15.43 4.24
C GLU A 42 -3.66 15.37 5.42
N ASN A 43 -4.74 16.15 5.31
CA ASN A 43 -5.76 16.25 6.37
C ASN A 43 -6.65 15.00 6.49
N SER A 44 -6.59 14.10 5.52
CA SER A 44 -7.60 13.04 5.35
C SER A 44 -7.43 11.81 6.24
N ALA A 45 -6.24 11.44 6.62
CA ALA A 45 -5.97 10.41 7.64
C ALA A 45 -4.47 10.17 7.82
N LYS A 46 -3.98 10.23 9.04
CA LYS A 46 -2.60 9.92 9.40
C LYS A 46 -2.41 8.41 9.51
N GLY A 47 -1.21 7.93 9.20
CA GLY A 47 -0.81 6.53 9.40
C GLY A 47 -0.34 5.83 8.14
N TYR A 48 -0.04 4.54 8.30
CA TYR A 48 0.41 3.69 7.22
C TYR A 48 -0.77 3.11 6.40
N SER A 49 -0.54 2.94 5.10
CA SER A 49 -1.39 2.20 4.18
C SER A 49 -0.55 1.63 3.04
N ASP A 50 -1.15 0.85 2.16
CA ASP A 50 -0.58 0.49 0.88
C ASP A 50 -0.46 1.70 -0.07
N PHE A 51 -0.04 1.45 -1.30
CA PHE A 51 0.18 2.48 -2.32
C PHE A 51 -0.98 2.47 -3.30
N GLY A 52 -1.89 3.44 -3.19
CA GLY A 52 -3.08 3.44 -4.00
C GLY A 52 -4.07 4.55 -3.71
N GLY A 53 -5.02 4.69 -4.62
CA GLY A 53 -6.00 5.76 -4.60
C GLY A 53 -7.23 5.49 -5.45
N ARG A 54 -7.97 6.55 -5.71
CA ARG A 54 -9.21 6.52 -6.49
C ARG A 54 -8.93 6.27 -7.96
N LEU A 55 -9.83 5.54 -8.61
CA LEU A 55 -9.73 5.33 -10.05
C LEU A 55 -10.10 6.60 -10.81
N GLU A 56 -9.37 6.85 -11.88
CA GLU A 56 -9.75 7.82 -12.89
C GLU A 56 -10.85 7.27 -13.80
N LYS A 57 -11.44 8.17 -14.61
CA LYS A 57 -12.49 7.79 -15.57
C LYS A 57 -11.96 6.73 -16.54
N ASN A 58 -12.70 5.63 -16.67
CA ASN A 58 -12.35 4.48 -17.53
C ASN A 58 -11.09 3.70 -17.10
N GLU A 59 -10.64 3.87 -15.87
CA GLU A 59 -9.50 3.15 -15.33
C GLU A 59 -9.97 1.84 -14.66
N THR A 60 -9.25 0.74 -14.90
CA THR A 60 -9.47 -0.51 -14.15
C THR A 60 -8.77 -0.42 -12.79
N PRO A 61 -9.22 -1.18 -11.76
CA PRO A 61 -8.56 -1.18 -10.45
C PRO A 61 -7.05 -1.43 -10.52
N TYR A 62 -6.62 -2.36 -11.37
CA TYR A 62 -5.20 -2.65 -11.55
C TYR A 62 -4.42 -1.51 -12.22
N ARG A 63 -5.03 -0.83 -13.20
CA ARG A 63 -4.38 0.32 -13.86
C ARG A 63 -4.24 1.50 -12.90
N GLY A 64 -5.29 1.77 -12.10
CA GLY A 64 -5.23 2.77 -11.04
C GLY A 64 -4.18 2.44 -9.99
N ALA A 65 -4.13 1.19 -9.56
CA ALA A 65 -3.11 0.71 -8.63
C ALA A 65 -1.67 0.92 -9.13
N LEU A 66 -1.42 0.68 -10.42
CA LEU A 66 -0.10 0.91 -11.03
C LEU A 66 0.24 2.40 -11.12
N ARG A 67 -0.73 3.26 -11.46
CA ARG A 67 -0.53 4.70 -11.52
C ARG A 67 -0.21 5.26 -10.15
N GLU A 68 -1.13 5.09 -9.20
CA GLU A 68 -0.98 5.56 -7.82
C GLU A 68 0.29 5.01 -7.16
N GLY A 69 0.53 3.71 -7.30
CA GLY A 69 1.72 3.08 -6.73
C GLY A 69 3.03 3.61 -7.29
N SER A 70 3.10 3.94 -8.58
CA SER A 70 4.29 4.57 -9.16
C SER A 70 4.47 6.03 -8.72
N GLU A 71 3.36 6.76 -8.52
CA GLU A 71 3.35 8.15 -8.03
C GLU A 71 3.77 8.19 -6.55
N GLU A 72 3.11 7.43 -5.68
CA GLU A 72 3.37 7.42 -4.25
C GLU A 72 4.75 6.85 -3.87
N LEU A 73 5.26 5.89 -4.64
CA LEU A 73 6.64 5.41 -4.50
C LEU A 73 7.67 6.32 -5.20
N THR A 74 7.23 7.43 -5.79
CA THR A 74 8.11 8.44 -6.44
C THR A 74 9.12 7.83 -7.42
N GLY A 75 8.71 6.78 -8.13
CA GLY A 75 9.53 6.08 -9.11
C GLY A 75 10.60 5.13 -8.54
N PHE A 76 10.67 4.90 -7.23
CA PHE A 76 11.65 3.96 -6.63
C PHE A 76 11.49 2.52 -7.15
N LEU A 77 10.29 2.11 -7.56
CA LEU A 77 10.04 0.84 -8.25
C LEU A 77 9.80 1.02 -9.76
N GLY A 78 10.28 2.14 -10.31
CA GLY A 78 10.07 2.52 -11.68
C GLY A 78 8.74 3.23 -11.94
N ASN A 79 8.54 3.66 -13.18
CA ASN A 79 7.27 4.22 -13.64
C ASN A 79 6.20 3.10 -13.77
N LYS A 80 4.97 3.49 -14.06
CA LYS A 80 3.82 2.56 -14.22
C LYS A 80 4.12 1.35 -15.12
N ASN A 81 4.85 1.53 -16.21
CA ASN A 81 5.15 0.44 -17.15
C ASN A 81 6.24 -0.49 -16.60
N GLU A 82 7.26 0.07 -15.96
CA GLU A 82 8.36 -0.67 -15.31
C GLU A 82 7.84 -1.45 -14.11
N LEU A 83 7.00 -0.83 -13.27
CA LEU A 83 6.33 -1.49 -12.17
C LEU A 83 5.46 -2.66 -12.65
N ASN A 84 4.70 -2.49 -13.75
CA ASN A 84 3.92 -3.59 -14.34
C ASN A 84 4.82 -4.74 -14.85
N LYS A 85 5.97 -4.41 -15.47
CA LYS A 85 6.95 -5.43 -15.90
C LYS A 85 7.55 -6.17 -14.70
N LEU A 86 7.90 -5.43 -13.63
CA LEU A 86 8.41 -6.01 -12.38
C LEU A 86 7.40 -6.99 -11.76
N ILE A 87 6.14 -6.56 -11.63
CA ILE A 87 5.06 -7.39 -11.10
C ILE A 87 4.90 -8.68 -11.92
N LYS A 88 4.85 -8.57 -13.25
CA LYS A 88 4.72 -9.74 -14.14
C LYS A 88 5.92 -10.67 -14.05
N LYS A 89 7.14 -10.13 -14.00
CA LYS A 89 8.37 -10.91 -13.84
C LYS A 89 8.37 -11.72 -12.55
N ASN A 90 7.79 -11.17 -11.49
CA ASN A 90 7.74 -11.76 -10.14
C ASN A 90 6.46 -12.60 -9.90
N GLY A 91 5.79 -13.07 -10.95
CA GLY A 91 4.66 -13.99 -10.83
C GLY A 91 3.27 -13.36 -10.77
N GLY A 92 3.16 -12.06 -11.05
CA GLY A 92 1.89 -11.35 -11.08
C GLY A 92 1.40 -10.87 -9.71
N VAL A 93 0.08 -10.87 -9.51
CA VAL A 93 -0.54 -10.36 -8.29
C VAL A 93 -1.41 -11.40 -7.60
N PHE A 94 -1.45 -11.36 -6.28
CA PHE A 94 -2.49 -11.98 -5.45
C PHE A 94 -3.55 -10.91 -5.17
N PRO A 95 -4.76 -11.00 -5.77
CA PRO A 95 -5.78 -9.97 -5.62
C PRO A 95 -6.57 -10.16 -4.33
N LEU A 96 -6.80 -9.09 -3.59
CA LEU A 96 -7.79 -9.02 -2.53
C LEU A 96 -8.79 -7.91 -2.85
N LYS A 97 -10.08 -8.23 -2.71
CA LYS A 97 -11.17 -7.27 -2.90
C LYS A 97 -11.93 -7.10 -1.58
N ILE A 98 -11.99 -5.86 -1.10
CA ILE A 98 -12.64 -5.50 0.16
C ILE A 98 -13.64 -4.39 -0.16
N GLY A 99 -14.90 -4.78 -0.36
CA GLY A 99 -15.92 -3.86 -0.88
C GLY A 99 -15.55 -3.32 -2.26
N THR A 100 -15.32 -2.01 -2.34
CA THR A 100 -14.87 -1.32 -3.57
C THR A 100 -13.37 -1.06 -3.60
N TYR A 101 -12.62 -1.52 -2.59
CA TYR A 101 -11.17 -1.39 -2.50
C TYR A 101 -10.49 -2.66 -3.04
N HIS A 102 -9.59 -2.50 -4.01
CA HIS A 102 -8.89 -3.60 -4.68
C HIS A 102 -7.40 -3.54 -4.38
N VAL A 103 -6.90 -4.45 -3.55
CA VAL A 103 -5.48 -4.58 -3.23
C VAL A 103 -4.82 -5.60 -4.16
N HIS A 104 -3.75 -5.19 -4.82
CA HIS A 104 -2.95 -6.04 -5.70
C HIS A 104 -1.61 -6.34 -5.01
N ILE A 105 -1.56 -7.46 -4.29
CA ILE A 105 -0.37 -7.92 -3.57
C ILE A 105 0.58 -8.56 -4.57
N PHE A 106 1.86 -8.17 -4.57
CA PHE A 106 2.86 -8.74 -5.46
C PHE A 106 4.18 -9.01 -4.73
N MET A 107 4.93 -9.98 -5.25
CA MET A 107 6.23 -10.33 -4.70
C MET A 107 7.28 -9.27 -5.04
N LEU A 108 7.99 -8.79 -4.01
CA LEU A 108 9.19 -7.98 -4.13
C LEU A 108 10.30 -8.62 -3.28
N ASP A 109 11.54 -8.56 -3.73
CA ASP A 109 12.66 -9.02 -2.92
C ASP A 109 12.81 -8.14 -1.68
N TYR A 110 13.09 -8.79 -0.53
CA TYR A 110 13.34 -8.05 0.70
C TYR A 110 14.67 -7.30 0.60
N ASP A 111 14.61 -5.99 0.69
CA ASP A 111 15.76 -5.11 0.77
C ASP A 111 15.57 -4.18 1.97
N GLU A 112 16.41 -4.32 2.98
CA GLU A 112 16.40 -3.47 4.18
C GLU A 112 16.82 -2.03 3.88
N ASN A 113 17.57 -1.82 2.78
CA ASN A 113 18.04 -0.50 2.38
C ASN A 113 16.97 0.29 1.62
N LEU A 114 15.99 -0.36 1.00
CA LEU A 114 14.95 0.32 0.24
C LEU A 114 14.22 1.40 1.07
N PRO A 115 13.72 1.11 2.30
CA PRO A 115 13.16 2.15 3.16
C PRO A 115 14.17 3.23 3.55
N ILE A 116 15.43 2.87 3.77
CA ILE A 116 16.49 3.82 4.16
C ILE A 116 16.70 4.85 3.05
N TYR A 117 16.87 4.40 1.81
CA TYR A 117 17.07 5.27 0.66
C TYR A 117 15.84 6.15 0.38
N TYR A 118 14.66 5.55 0.39
CA TYR A 118 13.41 6.28 0.19
C TYR A 118 13.24 7.38 1.24
N ASN A 119 13.33 7.03 2.52
CA ASN A 119 13.09 7.94 3.62
C ASN A 119 14.14 9.06 3.68
N ASN A 120 15.42 8.76 3.41
CA ASN A 120 16.48 9.76 3.36
C ASN A 120 16.30 10.73 2.18
N ASN A 121 15.95 10.21 0.99
CA ASN A 121 15.66 11.06 -0.17
C ASN A 121 14.49 12.02 0.10
N HIS A 122 13.39 11.50 0.67
CA HIS A 122 12.23 12.32 1.04
C HIS A 122 12.58 13.38 2.08
N LYS A 123 13.32 13.00 3.12
CA LYS A 123 13.77 13.93 4.17
C LYS A 123 14.66 15.02 3.61
N PHE A 124 15.58 14.68 2.70
CA PHE A 124 16.44 15.65 2.04
C PHE A 124 15.64 16.64 1.21
N LEU A 125 14.78 16.14 0.32
CA LEU A 125 13.95 16.99 -0.55
C LEU A 125 12.99 17.87 0.26
N TRP A 126 12.36 17.32 1.29
CA TRP A 126 11.49 18.06 2.20
C TRP A 126 12.18 19.24 2.86
N ASN A 127 13.44 19.10 3.24
CA ASN A 127 14.20 20.14 3.92
C ASN A 127 14.80 21.16 2.95
N THR A 128 14.97 20.84 1.68
CA THR A 128 15.67 21.67 0.69
C THR A 128 14.76 22.32 -0.34
N MET A 129 13.60 21.71 -0.64
CA MET A 129 12.67 22.25 -1.63
C MET A 129 11.83 23.39 -1.06
N ASP A 130 11.45 24.33 -1.94
CA ASP A 130 10.47 25.38 -1.60
C ASP A 130 9.13 24.74 -1.19
N LYS A 131 8.56 25.22 -0.09
CA LYS A 131 7.33 24.67 0.49
C LYS A 131 6.11 24.78 -0.44
N ASN A 132 6.07 25.82 -1.29
CA ASN A 132 4.97 25.96 -2.25
C ASN A 132 5.09 24.90 -3.38
N MET A 133 6.33 24.56 -3.76
CA MET A 133 6.57 23.44 -4.68
C MET A 133 6.22 22.11 -4.06
N LEU A 134 6.59 21.87 -2.80
CA LEU A 134 6.22 20.67 -2.06
C LEU A 134 4.70 20.47 -2.00
N ASN A 135 3.96 21.54 -1.70
CA ASN A 135 2.49 21.49 -1.63
C ASN A 135 1.82 21.27 -2.99
N LYS A 136 2.46 21.68 -4.09
CA LYS A 136 1.92 21.53 -5.45
C LYS A 136 2.30 20.22 -6.11
N SER A 137 3.42 19.63 -5.70
CA SER A 137 3.90 18.37 -6.26
C SER A 137 3.31 17.20 -5.48
N LYS A 138 2.77 16.21 -6.17
CA LYS A 138 2.32 14.96 -5.56
C LYS A 138 3.46 14.05 -5.08
N LEU A 139 4.72 14.51 -5.19
CA LEU A 139 5.93 13.76 -4.87
C LEU A 139 6.06 13.32 -3.40
N PHE A 140 5.17 13.78 -2.51
CA PHE A 140 5.31 13.57 -1.07
C PHE A 140 4.01 13.11 -0.41
N GLU A 141 3.16 12.39 -1.13
CA GLU A 141 1.97 11.78 -0.54
C GLU A 141 2.37 10.78 0.55
N LYS A 142 3.46 10.02 0.34
CA LYS A 142 4.08 9.18 1.39
C LYS A 142 5.44 9.75 1.78
N ILE A 143 5.60 10.09 3.06
CA ILE A 143 6.85 10.64 3.60
C ILE A 143 7.83 9.58 4.08
N GLU A 144 7.35 8.37 4.30
CA GLU A 144 8.11 7.26 4.87
C GLU A 144 7.56 5.95 4.32
N ILE A 145 8.44 5.00 4.03
CA ILE A 145 8.04 3.61 3.80
C ILE A 145 8.72 2.70 4.82
N HIS A 146 8.07 1.57 5.14
CA HIS A 146 8.57 0.63 6.13
C HIS A 146 8.13 -0.80 5.83
N TRP A 147 9.05 -1.75 5.99
CA TRP A 147 8.74 -3.17 5.98
C TRP A 147 8.14 -3.60 7.32
N PHE A 148 6.90 -4.02 7.32
CA PHE A 148 6.23 -4.59 8.50
C PHE A 148 6.21 -6.10 8.42
N SER A 149 6.76 -6.78 9.42
CA SER A 149 6.50 -8.20 9.66
C SER A 149 5.05 -8.42 10.09
N VAL A 150 4.55 -9.67 9.96
CA VAL A 150 3.22 -10.05 10.46
C VAL A 150 3.05 -9.72 11.95
N LYS A 151 4.13 -9.85 12.75
CA LYS A 151 4.11 -9.51 14.19
C LYS A 151 3.97 -8.01 14.41
N GLU A 152 4.72 -7.20 13.66
CA GLU A 152 4.65 -5.73 13.75
C GLU A 152 3.30 -5.22 13.30
N MET A 153 2.71 -5.74 12.21
CA MET A 153 1.35 -5.36 11.77
C MET A 153 0.32 -5.50 12.90
N LYS A 154 0.40 -6.59 13.68
CA LYS A 154 -0.49 -6.82 14.83
C LYS A 154 -0.23 -5.84 15.97
N ASN A 155 1.04 -5.69 16.34
CA ASN A 155 1.42 -4.91 17.53
C ASN A 155 1.27 -3.39 17.29
N ARG A 156 1.39 -2.97 16.04
CA ARG A 156 1.37 -1.55 15.62
C ARG A 156 0.12 -1.20 14.81
N ILE A 157 -0.98 -1.94 14.99
CA ILE A 157 -2.23 -1.76 14.22
C ILE A 157 -2.76 -0.32 14.29
N LEU A 158 -2.56 0.38 15.41
CA LEU A 158 -3.00 1.75 15.61
C LEU A 158 -2.20 2.78 14.79
N GLU A 159 -1.03 2.42 14.29
CA GLU A 159 -0.23 3.27 13.40
C GLU A 159 -0.74 3.27 11.95
N PHE A 160 -1.63 2.33 11.61
CA PHE A 160 -2.29 2.32 10.31
C PHE A 160 -3.47 3.30 10.28
N ARG A 161 -3.76 3.85 9.08
CA ARG A 161 -4.92 4.72 8.84
C ARG A 161 -6.19 4.01 9.34
N ALA A 162 -7.07 4.75 9.97
CA ALA A 162 -8.24 4.18 10.66
C ALA A 162 -9.06 3.22 9.75
N PHE A 163 -9.33 3.62 8.49
CA PHE A 163 -10.05 2.77 7.53
C PHE A 163 -9.22 1.57 7.06
N TYR A 164 -7.89 1.67 7.11
CA TYR A 164 -6.98 0.64 6.60
C TYR A 164 -6.76 -0.50 7.60
N ARG A 165 -7.11 -0.33 8.87
CA ARG A 165 -6.95 -1.34 9.93
C ARG A 165 -7.75 -2.61 9.62
N GLU A 166 -8.96 -2.47 9.12
CA GLU A 166 -9.77 -3.62 8.64
C GLU A 166 -9.05 -4.38 7.51
N ILE A 167 -8.41 -3.65 6.59
CA ILE A 167 -7.62 -4.26 5.51
C ILE A 167 -6.42 -5.02 6.09
N VAL A 168 -5.74 -4.46 7.09
CA VAL A 168 -4.64 -5.15 7.80
C VAL A 168 -5.11 -6.45 8.45
N GLU A 169 -6.27 -6.47 9.09
CA GLU A 169 -6.85 -7.69 9.68
C GLU A 169 -7.11 -8.75 8.59
N ILE A 170 -7.70 -8.36 7.46
CA ILE A 170 -7.93 -9.27 6.32
C ILE A 170 -6.60 -9.78 5.72
N LEU A 171 -5.57 -8.95 5.64
CA LEU A 171 -4.22 -9.38 5.21
C LEU A 171 -3.66 -10.44 6.18
N LEU A 172 -3.82 -10.23 7.48
CA LEU A 172 -3.37 -11.17 8.51
C LEU A 172 -4.12 -12.50 8.46
N GLU A 173 -5.42 -12.50 8.19
CA GLU A 173 -6.22 -13.71 7.96
C GLU A 173 -5.74 -14.47 6.71
N ASN A 174 -5.40 -13.76 5.64
CA ASN A 174 -4.96 -14.33 4.37
C ASN A 174 -3.45 -14.63 4.30
N LYS A 175 -2.67 -14.43 5.38
CA LYS A 175 -1.20 -14.59 5.38
C LYS A 175 -0.72 -15.95 4.85
N GLY A 176 -1.47 -17.02 5.12
CA GLY A 176 -1.14 -18.36 4.63
C GLY A 176 -1.23 -18.46 3.10
N ASN A 177 -2.31 -17.95 2.52
CA ASN A 177 -2.53 -17.93 1.08
C ASN A 177 -1.50 -17.02 0.38
N ILE A 178 -1.23 -15.86 0.95
CA ILE A 178 -0.22 -14.91 0.46
C ILE A 178 1.17 -15.59 0.48
N LYS A 179 1.52 -16.26 1.59
CA LYS A 179 2.80 -16.98 1.70
C LYS A 179 2.95 -18.09 0.65
N ASN A 180 1.88 -18.82 0.40
CA ASN A 180 1.86 -19.86 -0.64
C ASN A 180 2.03 -19.26 -2.03
N PHE A 181 1.33 -18.17 -2.34
CA PHE A 181 1.50 -17.43 -3.59
C PHE A 181 2.95 -16.97 -3.79
N ILE A 182 3.59 -16.38 -2.76
CA ILE A 182 4.99 -15.95 -2.85
C ILE A 182 5.93 -17.13 -3.07
N LYS A 183 5.73 -18.25 -2.34
CA LYS A 183 6.56 -19.44 -2.48
C LYS A 183 6.46 -20.08 -3.85
N SER A 184 5.27 -20.12 -4.45
CA SER A 184 5.05 -20.71 -5.78
C SER A 184 5.68 -19.89 -6.93
N ASN A 185 5.93 -18.59 -6.68
CA ASN A 185 6.51 -17.66 -7.66
C ASN A 185 7.99 -17.34 -7.40
N LYS A 186 8.54 -17.77 -6.25
CA LYS A 186 9.97 -17.61 -5.94
C LYS A 186 10.76 -18.64 -6.74
N LYS A 187 11.51 -18.16 -7.73
CA LYS A 187 12.44 -18.98 -8.54
C LYS A 187 13.71 -19.26 -7.75
#